data_584d871d1515430355fbb925d124fedc
#
_entry.id   584d871d1515430355fbb925d124fedc
#
_cell.length_a   1.000
_cell.length_b   1.000
_cell.length_c   1.000
_cell.angle_alpha   90.00
_cell.angle_beta   90.00
_cell.angle_gamma   90.00
#
_symmetry.space_group_name_H-M   'P 1'
#
loop_
_entity.id
_entity.type
_entity.pdbx_description
1 polymer ?
#
loop_
_entity_poly.entity_id
_entity_poly.type
_entity_poly.pdbx_seq_one_letter_code
_entity_poly.pdbx_strand_id
1 'polypeptide(L)'
;MAVQNRIVKVQRRNRALIRFDEARIWKAILRAAESIGGFREDFLPGINEKIFQAYGNDEAIAGFLADAAVICLNSDPHHLIVNFPPTIETIQDEVIHALRSYGFQNTADAYACYRWGRHWLRQGDITADKFVGNGFPAAQMQKNLEWNRQRNCHCINGLNEIVRAGRLKPLVDESLAVYEKSLDTAAGKVLNRLNCGDRLRMMWVSGPSSSGKTTTTVKLTERLQKQGLRFLMLNLDDYFWSLVEHPTDWINDRNYENPEALDIQLLNEHLKALLEGKTIEKPVYSFKEGRRTASKPVKLEPDQILLLDCLHGLYPPITEGIDASTQFKLYIETQNVLYEGDGGKGDRMTRFTDVRLIRRMLRDTLHRNHSPLLTILHWHYVRNGELFSIIPLQGLADHCVNGGFPFDLPALRPFFMGEGGILPKEDDFSTYRGFLDARIRFERVKGLLESVVGLEKRQVQTYDIIPGEAVIREFVGGSTIKIPHNE
;
A
#
# COMPACT_ATOMS: atom_id res chain seq x y z
N MET A 1 18.17 -18.14 27.70
CA MET A 1 18.49 -17.35 28.93
C MET A 1 17.44 -16.26 29.01
N ALA A 2 16.78 -16.09 30.16
CA ALA A 2 15.84 -14.97 30.32
C ALA A 2 16.61 -13.65 30.17
N VAL A 3 16.08 -12.76 29.35
CA VAL A 3 16.67 -11.43 29.13
C VAL A 3 16.57 -10.66 30.43
N GLN A 4 17.69 -10.20 30.96
CA GLN A 4 17.68 -9.34 32.15
C GLN A 4 17.38 -7.92 31.71
N ASN A 5 16.10 -7.53 31.77
CA ASN A 5 15.71 -6.16 31.48
C ASN A 5 16.25 -5.19 32.54
N ARG A 6 16.88 -4.10 32.09
CA ARG A 6 17.43 -3.03 32.93
C ARG A 6 16.61 -1.75 32.87
N ILE A 7 15.63 -1.66 31.95
CA ILE A 7 14.77 -0.49 31.81
C ILE A 7 13.71 -0.50 32.90
N VAL A 8 13.68 0.55 33.71
CA VAL A 8 12.75 0.65 34.86
C VAL A 8 11.52 1.46 34.54
N LYS A 9 11.66 2.49 33.70
CA LYS A 9 10.60 3.46 33.38
C LYS A 9 10.44 3.62 31.88
N VAL A 10 9.26 4.08 31.48
CA VAL A 10 8.93 4.49 30.11
C VAL A 10 8.19 5.81 30.14
N GLN A 11 8.47 6.69 29.18
CA GLN A 11 7.81 7.97 29.03
C GLN A 11 6.56 7.80 28.15
N ARG A 12 5.40 8.17 28.70
CA ARG A 12 4.15 8.27 27.94
C ARG A 12 4.13 9.53 27.07
N ARG A 13 3.22 9.56 26.08
CA ARG A 13 2.98 10.69 25.19
C ARG A 13 2.67 12.01 25.91
N ASN A 14 2.00 11.94 27.07
CA ASN A 14 1.75 13.09 27.96
C ASN A 14 2.93 13.41 28.90
N ARG A 15 4.13 12.90 28.59
CA ARG A 15 5.39 13.02 29.35
C ARG A 15 5.39 12.35 30.75
N ALA A 16 4.30 11.72 31.16
CA ALA A 16 4.26 10.99 32.43
C ALA A 16 5.18 9.78 32.39
N LEU A 17 5.93 9.56 33.47
CA LEU A 17 6.78 8.39 33.64
C LEU A 17 6.00 7.28 34.34
N ILE A 18 5.99 6.11 33.74
CA ILE A 18 5.38 4.91 34.32
C ILE A 18 6.41 3.77 34.37
N ARG A 19 6.12 2.74 35.15
CA ARG A 19 6.94 1.52 35.21
C ARG A 19 6.93 0.85 33.82
N PHE A 20 8.10 0.40 33.39
CA PHE A 20 8.22 -0.45 32.20
C PHE A 20 7.58 -1.82 32.47
N ASP A 21 6.86 -2.35 31.51
CA ASP A 21 6.11 -3.61 31.63
C ASP A 21 6.24 -4.39 30.31
N GLU A 22 7.12 -5.38 30.30
CA GLU A 22 7.42 -6.24 29.14
C GLU A 22 6.20 -7.03 28.66
N ALA A 23 5.29 -7.40 29.58
CA ALA A 23 4.09 -8.13 29.24
C ALA A 23 3.18 -7.37 28.26
N ARG A 24 3.28 -6.04 28.25
CA ARG A 24 2.56 -5.21 27.27
C ARG A 24 3.12 -5.36 25.86
N ILE A 25 4.42 -5.50 25.71
CA ILE A 25 5.08 -5.73 24.42
C ILE A 25 4.63 -7.09 23.89
N TRP A 26 4.78 -8.14 24.68
CA TRP A 26 4.34 -9.49 24.36
C TRP A 26 2.87 -9.54 23.90
N LYS A 27 1.95 -8.97 24.71
CA LYS A 27 0.52 -8.94 24.37
C LYS A 27 0.23 -8.17 23.08
N ALA A 28 0.96 -7.09 22.81
CA ALA A 28 0.74 -6.29 21.61
C ALA A 28 1.22 -7.04 20.35
N ILE A 29 2.34 -7.74 20.42
CA ILE A 29 2.87 -8.59 19.36
C ILE A 29 1.91 -9.75 19.09
N LEU A 30 1.47 -10.48 20.12
CA LEU A 30 0.54 -11.60 19.98
C LEU A 30 -0.77 -11.16 19.32
N ARG A 31 -1.36 -10.05 19.76
CA ARG A 31 -2.59 -9.51 19.17
C ARG A 31 -2.42 -9.09 17.69
N ALA A 32 -1.25 -8.58 17.32
CA ALA A 32 -0.96 -8.25 15.93
C ALA A 32 -0.92 -9.53 15.07
N ALA A 33 -0.28 -10.59 15.56
CA ALA A 33 -0.26 -11.89 14.89
C ALA A 33 -1.67 -12.49 14.79
N GLU A 34 -2.43 -12.54 15.89
CA GLU A 34 -3.81 -13.04 15.92
C GLU A 34 -4.71 -12.31 14.91
N SER A 35 -4.52 -11.00 14.73
CA SER A 35 -5.33 -10.18 13.82
C SER A 35 -5.18 -10.54 12.34
N ILE A 36 -4.13 -11.27 11.99
CA ILE A 36 -3.85 -11.72 10.61
C ILE A 36 -3.97 -13.24 10.44
N GLY A 37 -4.34 -13.98 11.49
CA GLY A 37 -4.48 -15.44 11.46
C GLY A 37 -3.35 -16.22 12.15
N GLY A 38 -2.47 -15.53 12.90
CA GLY A 38 -1.33 -16.10 13.62
C GLY A 38 0.00 -15.91 12.90
N PHE A 39 1.10 -16.25 13.60
CA PHE A 39 2.45 -16.13 13.02
C PHE A 39 2.69 -17.05 11.83
N ARG A 40 1.88 -18.07 11.63
CA ARG A 40 1.98 -18.96 10.46
C ARG A 40 1.83 -18.19 9.14
N GLU A 41 1.11 -17.09 9.12
CA GLU A 41 1.00 -16.19 7.97
C GLU A 41 2.33 -15.53 7.58
N ASP A 42 3.32 -15.56 8.47
CA ASP A 42 4.69 -15.08 8.24
C ASP A 42 5.71 -16.20 8.03
N PHE A 43 5.29 -17.48 8.05
CA PHE A 43 6.23 -18.59 7.90
C PHE A 43 6.95 -18.53 6.54
N LEU A 44 8.29 -18.54 6.59
CA LEU A 44 9.15 -18.53 5.41
C LEU A 44 10.26 -19.58 5.60
N PRO A 45 10.28 -20.65 4.77
CA PRO A 45 11.32 -21.66 4.81
C PRO A 45 12.73 -21.04 4.69
N GLY A 46 13.67 -21.55 5.49
CA GLY A 46 15.06 -21.07 5.50
C GLY A 46 15.29 -19.69 6.16
N ILE A 47 14.24 -18.92 6.47
CA ILE A 47 14.34 -17.59 7.12
C ILE A 47 13.96 -17.68 8.59
N ASN A 48 12.69 -17.98 8.88
CA ASN A 48 12.19 -18.06 10.27
C ASN A 48 11.79 -19.46 10.73
N GLU A 49 12.00 -20.47 9.89
CA GLU A 49 11.68 -21.87 10.16
C GLU A 49 12.24 -22.38 11.50
N LYS A 50 13.48 -22.01 11.83
CA LYS A 50 14.10 -22.40 13.10
C LYS A 50 13.38 -21.83 14.31
N ILE A 51 12.74 -20.67 14.20
CA ILE A 51 11.95 -20.06 15.28
C ILE A 51 10.68 -20.87 15.49
N PHE A 52 9.99 -21.27 14.42
CA PHE A 52 8.82 -22.13 14.51
C PHE A 52 9.15 -23.50 15.11
N GLN A 53 10.28 -24.09 14.74
CA GLN A 53 10.76 -25.36 15.32
C GLN A 53 11.11 -25.24 16.81
N ALA A 54 11.70 -24.11 17.22
CA ALA A 54 12.15 -23.90 18.59
C ALA A 54 11.01 -23.56 19.56
N TYR A 55 10.00 -22.81 19.11
CA TYR A 55 8.96 -22.24 19.99
C TYR A 55 7.58 -22.87 19.81
N GLY A 56 7.24 -23.41 18.66
CA GLY A 56 6.11 -24.29 18.40
C GLY A 56 4.70 -23.68 18.45
N ASN A 57 4.49 -22.52 19.10
CA ASN A 57 3.19 -21.84 19.17
C ASN A 57 3.35 -20.32 19.20
N ASP A 58 2.23 -19.63 18.92
CA ASP A 58 2.21 -18.16 18.77
C ASP A 58 2.57 -17.43 20.07
N GLU A 59 2.19 -17.93 21.22
CA GLU A 59 2.48 -17.31 22.51
C GLU A 59 4.00 -17.32 22.80
N ALA A 60 4.66 -18.44 22.53
CA ALA A 60 6.11 -18.58 22.73
C ALA A 60 6.90 -17.78 21.69
N ILE A 61 6.44 -17.72 20.42
CA ILE A 61 7.04 -16.87 19.39
C ILE A 61 6.90 -15.40 19.76
N ALA A 62 5.72 -14.95 20.25
CA ALA A 62 5.51 -13.59 20.72
C ALA A 62 6.44 -13.24 21.90
N GLY A 63 6.69 -14.20 22.80
CA GLY A 63 7.64 -14.06 23.89
C GLY A 63 9.07 -13.83 23.38
N PHE A 64 9.53 -14.67 22.47
CA PHE A 64 10.85 -14.53 21.84
C PHE A 64 11.03 -13.17 21.17
N LEU A 65 10.03 -12.69 20.41
CA LEU A 65 10.07 -11.42 19.71
C LEU A 65 10.01 -10.22 20.67
N ALA A 66 9.29 -10.35 21.79
CA ALA A 66 9.28 -9.35 22.86
C ALA A 66 10.64 -9.25 23.53
N ASP A 67 11.27 -10.39 23.83
CA ASP A 67 12.63 -10.45 24.37
C ASP A 67 13.64 -9.80 23.41
N ALA A 68 13.53 -10.06 22.11
CA ALA A 68 14.38 -9.43 21.09
C ALA A 68 14.23 -7.90 21.08
N ALA A 69 13.01 -7.38 21.14
CA ALA A 69 12.77 -5.93 21.24
C ALA A 69 13.35 -5.34 22.54
N VAL A 70 13.22 -6.04 23.67
CA VAL A 70 13.78 -5.60 24.95
C VAL A 70 15.31 -5.61 24.91
N ILE A 71 15.95 -6.57 24.25
CA ILE A 71 17.40 -6.61 24.05
C ILE A 71 17.85 -5.35 23.29
N CYS A 72 17.17 -5.00 22.17
CA CYS A 72 17.49 -3.80 21.40
C CYS A 72 17.35 -2.53 22.26
N LEU A 73 16.26 -2.39 22.99
CA LEU A 73 16.04 -1.27 23.91
C LEU A 73 17.14 -1.16 24.99
N ASN A 74 17.59 -2.28 25.54
CA ASN A 74 18.67 -2.30 26.53
C ASN A 74 20.06 -2.02 25.93
N SER A 75 20.22 -2.12 24.61
CA SER A 75 21.49 -1.89 23.92
C SER A 75 21.79 -0.39 23.77
N ASP A 76 20.77 0.47 23.85
CA ASP A 76 20.96 1.92 23.87
C ASP A 76 21.26 2.40 25.31
N PRO A 77 22.48 2.90 25.59
CA PRO A 77 22.86 3.37 26.92
C PRO A 77 21.97 4.50 27.45
N HIS A 78 21.38 5.33 26.56
CA HIS A 78 20.50 6.42 26.95
C HIS A 78 19.23 5.92 27.64
N HIS A 79 18.69 4.77 27.20
CA HIS A 79 17.49 4.18 27.79
C HIS A 79 17.69 3.67 29.23
N LEU A 80 18.94 3.44 29.64
CA LEU A 80 19.30 2.98 30.98
C LEU A 80 19.45 4.13 31.97
N ILE A 81 19.50 5.37 31.52
CA ILE A 81 19.58 6.56 32.36
C ILE A 81 18.18 6.89 32.87
N VAL A 82 18.01 6.98 34.19
CA VAL A 82 16.69 7.20 34.84
C VAL A 82 15.96 8.44 34.32
N ASN A 83 16.69 9.46 33.87
CA ASN A 83 16.13 10.71 33.37
C ASN A 83 15.84 10.72 31.85
N PHE A 84 16.24 9.66 31.13
CA PHE A 84 16.04 9.53 29.67
C PHE A 84 15.44 8.15 29.31
N PRO A 85 14.30 7.74 29.92
CA PRO A 85 13.69 6.47 29.61
C PRO A 85 13.17 6.45 28.15
N PRO A 86 13.07 5.26 27.52
CA PRO A 86 12.51 5.15 26.20
C PRO A 86 11.07 5.68 26.17
N THR A 87 10.69 6.28 25.05
CA THR A 87 9.29 6.67 24.82
C THR A 87 8.45 5.46 24.37
N ILE A 88 7.13 5.59 24.43
CA ILE A 88 6.25 4.56 23.84
C ILE A 88 6.53 4.40 22.34
N GLU A 89 6.80 5.49 21.64
CA GLU A 89 7.14 5.49 20.22
C GLU A 89 8.41 4.69 19.95
N THR A 90 9.48 4.94 20.71
CA THR A 90 10.75 4.18 20.62
C THR A 90 10.53 2.68 20.84
N ILE A 91 9.75 2.31 21.87
CA ILE A 91 9.42 0.90 22.12
C ILE A 91 8.69 0.27 20.93
N GLN A 92 7.73 1.00 20.33
CA GLN A 92 6.97 0.51 19.17
C GLN A 92 7.84 0.38 17.91
N ASP A 93 8.82 1.27 17.73
CA ASP A 93 9.78 1.19 16.63
C ASP A 93 10.67 -0.05 16.79
N GLU A 94 11.16 -0.33 17.98
CA GLU A 94 11.96 -1.54 18.26
C GLU A 94 11.15 -2.84 18.10
N VAL A 95 9.87 -2.82 18.45
CA VAL A 95 8.97 -3.97 18.17
C VAL A 95 8.84 -4.23 16.67
N ILE A 96 8.59 -3.19 15.88
CA ILE A 96 8.48 -3.31 14.41
C ILE A 96 9.83 -3.78 13.83
N HIS A 97 10.94 -3.25 14.33
CA HIS A 97 12.28 -3.65 13.92
C HIS A 97 12.53 -5.13 14.22
N ALA A 98 12.26 -5.59 15.43
CA ALA A 98 12.41 -6.98 15.82
C ALA A 98 11.57 -7.92 14.94
N LEU A 99 10.28 -7.62 14.74
CA LEU A 99 9.39 -8.39 13.88
C LEU A 99 9.96 -8.53 12.45
N ARG A 100 10.39 -7.43 11.84
CA ARG A 100 10.96 -7.42 10.49
C ARG A 100 12.28 -8.17 10.40
N SER A 101 13.16 -8.00 11.37
CA SER A 101 14.48 -8.63 11.41
C SER A 101 14.41 -10.15 11.52
N TYR A 102 13.35 -10.68 12.12
CA TYR A 102 13.12 -12.12 12.23
C TYR A 102 12.15 -12.67 11.17
N GLY A 103 11.76 -11.87 10.17
CA GLY A 103 10.95 -12.32 9.03
C GLY A 103 9.43 -12.32 9.25
N PHE A 104 8.96 -11.71 10.34
CA PHE A 104 7.51 -11.58 10.66
C PHE A 104 6.91 -10.29 10.09
N GLN A 105 6.98 -10.15 8.75
CA GLN A 105 6.61 -8.89 8.08
C GLN A 105 5.10 -8.62 8.07
N ASN A 106 4.24 -9.67 7.98
CA ASN A 106 2.79 -9.49 8.06
C ASN A 106 2.37 -8.97 9.42
N THR A 107 2.93 -9.58 10.47
CA THR A 107 2.69 -9.17 11.86
C THR A 107 3.22 -7.76 12.10
N ALA A 108 4.40 -7.41 11.57
CA ALA A 108 4.96 -6.06 11.66
C ALA A 108 4.06 -5.01 11.00
N ASP A 109 3.54 -5.31 9.81
CA ASP A 109 2.65 -4.42 9.08
C ASP A 109 1.30 -4.24 9.79
N ALA A 110 0.72 -5.32 10.33
CA ALA A 110 -0.51 -5.25 11.14
C ALA A 110 -0.31 -4.42 12.42
N TYR A 111 0.83 -4.61 13.10
CA TYR A 111 1.22 -3.83 14.27
C TYR A 111 1.37 -2.34 13.94
N ALA A 112 2.07 -2.02 12.86
CA ALA A 112 2.29 -0.64 12.42
C ALA A 112 0.97 0.02 11.98
N CYS A 113 0.13 -0.68 11.24
CA CYS A 113 -1.18 -0.19 10.82
C CYS A 113 -2.08 0.14 12.02
N TYR A 114 -2.14 -0.77 13.01
CA TYR A 114 -2.87 -0.53 14.26
C TYR A 114 -2.32 0.68 15.03
N ARG A 115 -0.98 0.80 15.15
CA ARG A 115 -0.31 1.92 15.81
C ARG A 115 -0.74 3.25 15.19
N TRP A 116 -0.65 3.36 13.87
CA TRP A 116 -0.96 4.60 13.15
C TRP A 116 -2.47 4.87 13.11
N GLY A 117 -3.31 3.88 12.92
CA GLY A 117 -4.76 4.05 13.04
C GLY A 117 -5.17 4.57 14.43
N ARG A 118 -4.53 4.06 15.51
CA ARG A 118 -4.71 4.60 16.87
C ARG A 118 -4.17 6.03 17.04
N HIS A 119 -3.15 6.40 16.27
CA HIS A 119 -2.68 7.80 16.22
C HIS A 119 -3.78 8.70 15.65
N TRP A 120 -4.28 8.41 14.46
CA TRP A 120 -5.33 9.19 13.78
C TRP A 120 -6.63 9.25 14.57
N LEU A 121 -7.01 8.15 15.21
CA LEU A 121 -8.17 8.12 16.10
C LEU A 121 -8.04 9.06 17.31
N ARG A 122 -6.83 9.19 17.88
CA ARG A 122 -6.58 10.11 18.99
C ARG A 122 -6.53 11.57 18.60
N GLN A 123 -6.13 11.86 17.37
CA GLN A 123 -6.16 13.22 16.82
C GLN A 123 -7.59 13.65 16.44
N GLY A 124 -8.52 12.71 16.35
CA GLY A 124 -9.89 12.98 15.91
C GLY A 124 -10.08 12.96 14.40
N ASP A 125 -9.03 12.59 13.64
CA ASP A 125 -9.05 12.56 12.18
C ASP A 125 -9.89 11.41 11.63
N ILE A 126 -10.04 10.32 12.41
CA ILE A 126 -10.93 9.20 12.12
C ILE A 126 -11.81 8.88 13.32
N THR A 127 -12.96 8.28 13.08
CA THR A 127 -13.88 7.79 14.11
C THR A 127 -13.72 6.28 14.30
N ALA A 128 -14.24 5.73 15.39
CA ALA A 128 -14.08 4.32 15.73
C ALA A 128 -14.69 3.37 14.69
N ASP A 129 -15.79 3.76 14.06
CA ASP A 129 -16.47 3.01 12.98
C ASP A 129 -15.66 3.00 11.66
N LYS A 130 -14.80 4.00 11.45
CA LYS A 130 -13.91 4.12 10.29
C LYS A 130 -12.53 3.51 10.52
N PHE A 131 -12.26 3.03 11.72
CA PHE A 131 -10.97 2.46 12.09
C PHE A 131 -10.83 1.01 11.61
N VAL A 132 -9.91 0.79 10.66
CA VAL A 132 -9.55 -0.54 10.14
C VAL A 132 -8.26 -1.01 10.82
N GLY A 133 -8.39 -1.73 11.94
CA GLY A 133 -7.31 -2.02 12.89
C GLY A 133 -6.03 -2.59 12.31
N ASN A 134 -6.13 -3.70 11.55
CA ASN A 134 -4.97 -4.37 10.92
C ASN A 134 -4.75 -3.97 9.45
N GLY A 135 -5.52 -3.02 8.94
CA GLY A 135 -5.47 -2.58 7.54
C GLY A 135 -6.26 -3.45 6.55
N PHE A 136 -6.93 -4.50 7.03
CA PHE A 136 -7.74 -5.38 6.18
C PHE A 136 -9.24 -5.13 6.42
N PRO A 137 -9.99 -4.67 5.39
CA PRO A 137 -11.43 -4.47 5.49
C PRO A 137 -12.16 -5.83 5.43
N ALA A 138 -12.35 -6.47 6.58
CA ALA A 138 -12.82 -7.85 6.71
C ALA A 138 -14.07 -8.17 5.88
N ALA A 139 -15.07 -7.29 5.89
CA ALA A 139 -16.31 -7.50 5.13
C ALA A 139 -16.06 -7.51 3.61
N GLN A 140 -15.19 -6.64 3.10
CA GLN A 140 -14.83 -6.60 1.68
C GLN A 140 -13.99 -7.82 1.30
N MET A 141 -13.05 -8.22 2.15
CA MET A 141 -12.22 -9.41 1.92
C MET A 141 -13.07 -10.68 1.88
N GLN A 142 -14.02 -10.82 2.81
CA GLN A 142 -14.94 -11.97 2.80
C GLN A 142 -15.75 -12.04 1.51
N LYS A 143 -16.22 -10.90 1.02
CA LYS A 143 -16.95 -10.80 -0.26
C LYS A 143 -16.09 -11.20 -1.46
N ASN A 144 -14.85 -10.73 -1.49
CA ASN A 144 -13.91 -11.08 -2.55
C ASN A 144 -13.53 -12.56 -2.49
N LEU A 145 -13.32 -13.11 -1.30
CA LEU A 145 -13.03 -14.53 -1.10
C LEU A 145 -14.19 -15.42 -1.57
N GLU A 146 -15.42 -15.06 -1.22
CA GLU A 146 -16.60 -15.82 -1.65
C GLU A 146 -16.76 -15.81 -3.17
N TRP A 147 -16.56 -14.65 -3.81
CA TRP A 147 -16.56 -14.52 -5.27
C TRP A 147 -15.50 -15.43 -5.92
N ASN A 148 -14.28 -15.45 -5.35
CA ASN A 148 -13.18 -16.27 -5.84
C ASN A 148 -13.44 -17.78 -5.64
N ARG A 149 -14.04 -18.18 -4.50
CA ARG A 149 -14.40 -19.59 -4.22
C ARG A 149 -15.39 -20.13 -5.23
N GLN A 150 -16.42 -19.36 -5.57
CA GLN A 150 -17.43 -19.76 -6.56
C GLN A 150 -16.83 -20.01 -7.95
N ARG A 151 -15.61 -19.49 -8.21
CA ARG A 151 -14.90 -19.60 -9.50
C ARG A 151 -13.65 -20.47 -9.45
N ASN A 152 -13.42 -21.13 -8.33
CA ASN A 152 -12.20 -21.94 -8.09
C ASN A 152 -10.88 -21.15 -8.32
N CYS A 153 -10.87 -19.85 -8.04
CA CYS A 153 -9.69 -18.99 -8.15
C CYS A 153 -9.26 -18.33 -6.82
N HIS A 154 -9.74 -18.89 -5.69
CA HIS A 154 -9.38 -18.43 -4.35
C HIS A 154 -8.02 -18.96 -3.85
N CYS A 155 -7.43 -19.89 -4.58
CA CYS A 155 -6.12 -20.49 -4.29
C CYS A 155 -5.30 -20.67 -5.55
N ILE A 156 -3.98 -20.77 -5.38
CA ILE A 156 -3.04 -20.88 -6.50
C ILE A 156 -3.29 -22.14 -7.32
N ASN A 157 -3.55 -23.27 -6.69
CA ASN A 157 -3.80 -24.53 -7.43
C ASN A 157 -5.06 -24.45 -8.30
N GLY A 158 -6.17 -23.93 -7.78
CA GLY A 158 -7.39 -23.72 -8.55
C GLY A 158 -7.19 -22.73 -9.71
N LEU A 159 -6.45 -21.63 -9.47
CA LEU A 159 -6.09 -20.68 -10.51
C LEU A 159 -5.22 -21.34 -11.60
N ASN A 160 -4.23 -22.14 -11.21
CA ASN A 160 -3.36 -22.87 -12.12
C ASN A 160 -4.15 -23.87 -13.00
N GLU A 161 -5.16 -24.55 -12.46
CA GLU A 161 -6.05 -25.41 -13.23
C GLU A 161 -6.83 -24.63 -14.30
N ILE A 162 -7.32 -23.43 -13.95
CA ILE A 162 -8.03 -22.56 -14.91
C ILE A 162 -7.12 -22.16 -16.07
N VAL A 163 -5.88 -21.78 -15.75
CA VAL A 163 -4.90 -21.39 -16.78
C VAL A 163 -4.52 -22.55 -17.67
N ARG A 164 -4.18 -23.72 -17.11
CA ARG A 164 -3.85 -24.95 -17.88
C ARG A 164 -4.98 -25.42 -18.78
N ALA A 165 -6.22 -25.26 -18.33
CA ALA A 165 -7.40 -25.61 -19.11
C ALA A 165 -7.78 -24.58 -20.19
N GLY A 166 -7.02 -23.48 -20.34
CA GLY A 166 -7.32 -22.40 -21.29
C GLY A 166 -8.59 -21.60 -20.96
N ARG A 167 -9.06 -21.66 -19.71
CA ARG A 167 -10.33 -21.03 -19.26
C ARG A 167 -10.13 -19.67 -18.58
N LEU A 168 -8.99 -19.02 -18.78
CA LEU A 168 -8.71 -17.75 -18.11
C LEU A 168 -9.56 -16.59 -18.66
N LYS A 169 -9.89 -16.58 -19.96
CA LYS A 169 -10.65 -15.49 -20.59
C LYS A 169 -12.01 -15.23 -19.92
N PRO A 170 -12.87 -16.22 -19.67
CA PRO A 170 -14.11 -16.00 -18.91
C PRO A 170 -13.89 -15.41 -17.53
N LEU A 171 -12.86 -15.83 -16.80
CA LEU A 171 -12.52 -15.30 -15.48
C LEU A 171 -12.08 -13.83 -15.57
N VAL A 172 -11.31 -13.46 -16.60
CA VAL A 172 -10.93 -12.06 -16.88
C VAL A 172 -12.19 -11.22 -17.10
N ASP A 173 -13.09 -11.65 -17.99
CA ASP A 173 -14.30 -10.91 -18.34
C ASP A 173 -15.20 -10.67 -17.13
N GLU A 174 -15.44 -11.73 -16.34
CA GLU A 174 -16.25 -11.62 -15.12
C GLU A 174 -15.59 -10.72 -14.05
N SER A 175 -14.27 -10.81 -13.89
CA SER A 175 -13.53 -9.96 -12.95
C SER A 175 -13.60 -8.49 -13.32
N LEU A 176 -13.43 -8.20 -14.61
CA LEU A 176 -13.53 -6.84 -15.14
C LEU A 176 -14.96 -6.30 -15.03
N ALA A 177 -15.98 -7.13 -15.27
CA ALA A 177 -17.38 -6.72 -15.10
C ALA A 177 -17.69 -6.32 -13.65
N VAL A 178 -17.14 -7.01 -12.64
CA VAL A 178 -17.28 -6.63 -11.23
C VAL A 178 -16.59 -5.28 -10.96
N TYR A 179 -15.38 -5.07 -11.48
CA TYR A 179 -14.67 -3.82 -11.36
C TYR A 179 -15.42 -2.66 -12.02
N GLU A 180 -15.89 -2.81 -13.26
CA GLU A 180 -16.65 -1.79 -13.98
C GLU A 180 -17.95 -1.42 -13.24
N LYS A 181 -18.67 -2.42 -12.71
CA LYS A 181 -19.86 -2.19 -11.86
C LYS A 181 -19.54 -1.40 -10.60
N SER A 182 -18.35 -1.60 -10.01
CA SER A 182 -17.92 -0.81 -8.86
C SER A 182 -17.69 0.65 -9.25
N LEU A 183 -17.13 0.93 -10.43
CA LEU A 183 -16.97 2.29 -10.96
C LEU A 183 -18.33 2.95 -11.29
N ASP A 184 -19.27 2.19 -11.84
CA ASP A 184 -20.63 2.67 -12.07
C ASP A 184 -21.31 3.07 -10.74
N THR A 185 -21.09 2.26 -9.70
CA THR A 185 -21.56 2.57 -8.34
C THR A 185 -20.92 3.85 -7.78
N ALA A 186 -19.61 4.02 -7.97
CA ALA A 186 -18.91 5.24 -7.54
C ALA A 186 -19.44 6.47 -8.27
N ALA A 187 -19.59 6.39 -9.60
CA ALA A 187 -20.17 7.47 -10.41
C ALA A 187 -21.61 7.81 -9.97
N GLY A 188 -22.43 6.78 -9.71
CA GLY A 188 -23.79 6.96 -9.20
C GLY A 188 -23.83 7.68 -7.85
N LYS A 189 -22.90 7.38 -6.94
CA LYS A 189 -22.80 8.09 -5.64
C LYS A 189 -22.48 9.57 -5.85
N VAL A 190 -21.55 9.91 -6.75
CA VAL A 190 -21.20 11.29 -7.07
C VAL A 190 -22.41 12.03 -7.63
N LEU A 191 -23.08 11.45 -8.63
CA LEU A 191 -24.26 12.05 -9.26
C LEU A 191 -25.43 12.23 -8.27
N ASN A 192 -25.68 11.23 -7.42
CA ASN A 192 -26.73 11.33 -6.42
C ASN A 192 -26.47 12.47 -5.43
N ARG A 193 -25.22 12.66 -4.98
CA ARG A 193 -24.85 13.78 -4.12
C ARG A 193 -25.14 15.11 -4.79
N LEU A 194 -24.71 15.28 -6.03
CA LEU A 194 -24.96 16.50 -6.80
C LEU A 194 -26.46 16.75 -7.02
N ASN A 195 -27.25 15.71 -7.31
CA ASN A 195 -28.70 15.80 -7.50
C ASN A 195 -29.44 16.12 -6.19
N CYS A 196 -28.89 15.72 -5.05
CA CYS A 196 -29.41 16.09 -3.72
C CYS A 196 -29.03 17.51 -3.27
N GLY A 197 -28.28 18.24 -4.10
CA GLY A 197 -27.90 19.63 -3.83
C GLY A 197 -26.58 19.80 -3.08
N ASP A 198 -25.79 18.72 -2.93
CA ASP A 198 -24.44 18.81 -2.35
C ASP A 198 -23.54 19.71 -3.19
N ARG A 199 -22.74 20.53 -2.52
CA ARG A 199 -21.75 21.39 -3.17
C ARG A 199 -20.44 20.64 -3.43
N LEU A 200 -20.51 19.50 -4.11
CA LEU A 200 -19.32 18.72 -4.43
C LEU A 200 -18.39 19.51 -5.37
N ARG A 201 -17.16 19.77 -4.93
CA ARG A 201 -16.16 20.57 -5.67
C ARG A 201 -14.83 19.85 -5.84
N MET A 202 -14.60 18.76 -5.11
CA MET A 202 -13.34 18.00 -5.14
C MET A 202 -13.62 16.51 -5.21
N MET A 203 -12.84 15.82 -6.04
CA MET A 203 -12.85 14.36 -6.15
C MET A 203 -11.42 13.83 -6.01
N TRP A 204 -11.23 12.98 -5.03
CA TRP A 204 -9.97 12.31 -4.74
C TRP A 204 -10.02 10.87 -5.22
N VAL A 205 -8.97 10.44 -5.95
CA VAL A 205 -8.70 9.03 -6.20
C VAL A 205 -7.41 8.68 -5.47
N SER A 206 -7.53 7.96 -4.37
CA SER A 206 -6.45 7.64 -3.45
C SER A 206 -6.21 6.15 -3.35
N GLY A 207 -5.02 5.77 -2.97
CA GLY A 207 -4.66 4.37 -2.73
C GLY A 207 -3.15 4.15 -2.87
N PRO A 208 -2.66 3.00 -2.42
CA PRO A 208 -1.24 2.71 -2.41
C PRO A 208 -0.65 2.61 -3.82
N SER A 209 0.69 2.63 -3.89
CA SER A 209 1.42 2.54 -5.15
C SER A 209 1.05 1.25 -5.93
N SER A 210 0.89 1.39 -7.26
CA SER A 210 0.56 0.29 -8.19
C SER A 210 -0.77 -0.42 -7.92
N SER A 211 -1.73 0.27 -7.32
CA SER A 211 -3.11 -0.24 -7.15
C SER A 211 -3.99 -0.11 -8.40
N GLY A 212 -3.56 0.66 -9.42
CA GLY A 212 -4.34 0.96 -10.62
C GLY A 212 -5.12 2.28 -10.55
N LYS A 213 -4.62 3.25 -9.75
CA LYS A 213 -5.26 4.56 -9.58
C LYS A 213 -5.47 5.28 -10.89
N THR A 214 -4.44 5.40 -11.72
CA THR A 214 -4.48 6.22 -12.94
C THR A 214 -5.54 5.72 -13.92
N THR A 215 -5.54 4.41 -14.21
CA THR A 215 -6.58 3.80 -15.05
C THR A 215 -7.98 4.00 -14.45
N THR A 216 -8.13 3.85 -13.14
CA THR A 216 -9.40 4.03 -12.42
C THR A 216 -9.87 5.49 -12.49
N THR A 217 -8.97 6.46 -12.33
CA THR A 217 -9.25 7.88 -12.42
C THR A 217 -9.79 8.21 -13.81
N VAL A 218 -9.13 7.76 -14.88
CA VAL A 218 -9.58 8.00 -16.26
C VAL A 218 -10.97 7.40 -16.49
N LYS A 219 -11.16 6.13 -16.17
CA LYS A 219 -12.44 5.43 -16.37
C LYS A 219 -13.61 6.06 -15.59
N LEU A 220 -13.37 6.48 -14.35
CA LEU A 220 -14.40 7.17 -13.55
C LEU A 220 -14.71 8.56 -14.12
N THR A 221 -13.68 9.30 -14.49
CA THR A 221 -13.82 10.63 -15.07
C THR A 221 -14.61 10.59 -16.38
N GLU A 222 -14.31 9.64 -17.27
CA GLU A 222 -15.05 9.47 -18.53
C GLU A 222 -16.55 9.20 -18.30
N ARG A 223 -16.92 8.40 -17.28
CA ARG A 223 -18.31 8.15 -16.91
C ARG A 223 -19.02 9.43 -16.49
N LEU A 224 -18.37 10.22 -15.66
CA LEU A 224 -18.93 11.45 -15.13
C LEU A 224 -18.96 12.57 -16.20
N GLN A 225 -17.99 12.63 -17.10
CA GLN A 225 -17.98 13.54 -18.23
C GLN A 225 -19.13 13.25 -19.21
N LYS A 226 -19.46 11.98 -19.45
CA LYS A 226 -20.65 11.59 -20.23
C LYS A 226 -21.97 12.08 -19.61
N GLN A 227 -21.97 12.40 -18.32
CA GLN A 227 -23.09 13.01 -17.60
C GLN A 227 -22.99 14.55 -17.51
N GLY A 228 -22.06 15.15 -18.25
CA GLY A 228 -21.91 16.60 -18.35
C GLY A 228 -21.00 17.24 -17.30
N LEU A 229 -20.35 16.47 -16.41
CA LEU A 229 -19.43 17.01 -15.42
C LEU A 229 -18.11 17.44 -16.09
N ARG A 230 -17.53 18.53 -15.61
CA ARG A 230 -16.24 19.04 -16.05
C ARG A 230 -15.23 18.96 -14.93
N PHE A 231 -13.99 18.64 -15.27
CA PHE A 231 -12.91 18.46 -14.29
C PHE A 231 -11.71 19.35 -14.57
N LEU A 232 -11.10 19.85 -13.51
CA LEU A 232 -9.75 20.41 -13.51
C LEU A 232 -8.83 19.41 -12.80
N MET A 233 -7.82 18.87 -13.49
CA MET A 233 -6.84 17.97 -12.87
C MET A 233 -5.74 18.76 -12.19
N LEU A 234 -5.44 18.40 -10.95
CA LEU A 234 -4.28 18.89 -10.21
C LEU A 234 -3.35 17.71 -9.86
N ASN A 235 -2.11 17.78 -10.35
CA ASN A 235 -1.09 16.79 -10.03
C ASN A 235 -0.39 17.19 -8.72
N LEU A 236 -0.45 16.32 -7.70
CA LEU A 236 0.20 16.56 -6.42
C LEU A 236 1.72 16.44 -6.49
N ASP A 237 2.25 15.71 -7.48
CA ASP A 237 3.70 15.57 -7.68
C ASP A 237 4.37 16.92 -7.99
N ASP A 238 3.62 17.92 -8.46
CA ASP A 238 4.12 19.28 -8.65
C ASP A 238 4.47 20.00 -7.34
N TYR A 239 4.01 19.47 -6.21
CA TYR A 239 4.21 20.05 -4.87
C TYR A 239 5.37 19.42 -4.09
N PHE A 240 6.17 18.53 -4.68
CA PHE A 240 7.36 18.00 -4.02
C PHE A 240 8.35 19.10 -3.62
N TRP A 241 8.98 18.92 -2.47
CA TRP A 241 10.16 19.71 -2.08
C TRP A 241 11.33 19.40 -3.01
N SER A 242 12.31 20.29 -3.07
CA SER A 242 13.52 20.06 -3.86
C SER A 242 14.29 18.85 -3.34
N LEU A 243 14.87 18.06 -4.28
CA LEU A 243 15.64 16.86 -3.97
C LEU A 243 16.73 17.06 -2.91
N VAL A 244 17.39 18.25 -2.93
CA VAL A 244 18.45 18.59 -1.98
C VAL A 244 17.95 18.69 -0.54
N GLU A 245 16.66 18.86 -0.33
CA GLU A 245 16.03 18.97 0.99
C GLU A 245 15.65 17.58 1.55
N HIS A 246 15.68 16.52 0.72
CA HIS A 246 15.42 15.16 1.16
C HIS A 246 16.72 14.47 1.55
N PRO A 247 16.85 13.97 2.78
CA PRO A 247 18.00 13.18 3.20
C PRO A 247 18.10 11.90 2.36
N THR A 248 19.33 11.52 2.04
CA THR A 248 19.65 10.23 1.42
C THR A 248 19.99 9.19 2.48
N ASP A 249 19.63 7.95 2.22
CA ASP A 249 20.12 6.81 2.98
C ASP A 249 21.50 6.33 2.48
N TRP A 250 21.97 5.21 3.04
CA TRP A 250 23.30 4.68 2.74
C TRP A 250 23.47 4.06 1.33
N ILE A 251 22.38 3.82 0.59
CA ILE A 251 22.44 3.46 -0.84
C ILE A 251 22.14 4.65 -1.74
N ASN A 252 22.15 5.86 -1.20
CA ASN A 252 21.80 7.10 -1.89
C ASN A 252 20.35 7.15 -2.39
N ASP A 253 19.44 6.41 -1.73
CA ASP A 253 17.99 6.48 -1.97
C ASP A 253 17.33 7.53 -1.07
N ARG A 254 16.14 7.98 -1.43
CA ARG A 254 15.37 9.01 -0.74
C ARG A 254 13.93 8.58 -0.53
N ASN A 255 13.36 8.97 0.61
CA ASN A 255 11.98 8.69 0.94
C ASN A 255 11.02 9.71 0.31
N TYR A 256 10.54 9.44 -0.89
CA TYR A 256 9.49 10.22 -1.57
C TYR A 256 8.07 9.74 -1.25
N GLU A 257 7.94 8.62 -0.58
CA GLU A 257 6.67 7.96 -0.31
C GLU A 257 6.01 8.47 0.99
N ASN A 258 6.69 9.39 1.71
CA ASN A 258 6.10 10.06 2.86
C ASN A 258 5.30 11.28 2.38
N PRO A 259 4.07 11.54 2.89
CA PRO A 259 3.31 12.74 2.55
C PRO A 259 4.07 14.04 2.86
N GLU A 260 4.97 14.04 3.84
CA GLU A 260 5.82 15.19 4.18
C GLU A 260 6.89 15.53 3.12
N ALA A 261 7.07 14.65 2.11
CA ALA A 261 7.86 14.98 0.92
C ALA A 261 7.18 16.06 0.06
N LEU A 262 5.89 16.29 0.26
CA LEU A 262 5.12 17.35 -0.38
C LEU A 262 5.08 18.59 0.51
N ASP A 263 5.04 19.77 -0.11
CA ASP A 263 4.71 21.03 0.52
C ASP A 263 3.21 21.09 0.82
N ILE A 264 2.82 20.42 1.92
CA ILE A 264 1.42 20.29 2.32
C ILE A 264 0.78 21.62 2.63
N GLN A 265 1.55 22.55 3.18
CA GLN A 265 1.05 23.89 3.48
C GLN A 265 0.63 24.62 2.20
N LEU A 266 1.53 24.73 1.22
CA LEU A 266 1.26 25.36 -0.07
C LEU A 266 0.11 24.66 -0.79
N LEU A 267 0.09 23.33 -0.79
CA LEU A 267 -0.99 22.55 -1.39
C LEU A 267 -2.34 22.89 -0.75
N ASN A 268 -2.43 22.89 0.57
CA ASN A 268 -3.67 23.21 1.29
C ASN A 268 -4.15 24.63 1.02
N GLU A 269 -3.23 25.61 1.00
CA GLU A 269 -3.53 27.00 0.64
C GLU A 269 -4.09 27.11 -0.79
N HIS A 270 -3.46 26.42 -1.75
CA HIS A 270 -3.91 26.39 -3.13
C HIS A 270 -5.28 25.72 -3.31
N LEU A 271 -5.54 24.61 -2.60
CA LEU A 271 -6.84 23.95 -2.62
C LEU A 271 -7.95 24.89 -2.12
N LYS A 272 -7.73 25.58 -1.01
CA LYS A 272 -8.68 26.58 -0.47
C LYS A 272 -8.91 27.72 -1.45
N ALA A 273 -7.87 28.29 -2.03
CA ALA A 273 -7.95 29.37 -2.99
C ALA A 273 -8.74 28.96 -4.27
N LEU A 274 -8.49 27.74 -4.79
CA LEU A 274 -9.23 27.21 -5.93
C LEU A 274 -10.72 27.03 -5.62
N LEU A 275 -11.06 26.52 -4.44
CA LEU A 275 -12.45 26.36 -4.00
C LEU A 275 -13.18 27.70 -3.85
N GLU A 276 -12.46 28.77 -3.51
CA GLU A 276 -12.95 30.16 -3.49
C GLU A 276 -13.01 30.81 -4.89
N GLY A 277 -12.61 30.08 -5.96
CA GLY A 277 -12.60 30.59 -7.34
C GLY A 277 -11.44 31.55 -7.63
N LYS A 278 -10.41 31.59 -6.78
CA LYS A 278 -9.20 32.38 -6.99
C LYS A 278 -8.25 31.68 -7.95
N THR A 279 -7.44 32.46 -8.66
CA THR A 279 -6.31 31.94 -9.44
C THR A 279 -5.13 31.67 -8.52
N ILE A 280 -4.48 30.53 -8.70
CA ILE A 280 -3.23 30.15 -7.99
C ILE A 280 -2.07 30.10 -8.98
N GLU A 281 -0.85 30.26 -8.49
CA GLU A 281 0.37 29.97 -9.23
C GLU A 281 0.83 28.54 -8.94
N LYS A 282 0.24 27.56 -9.66
CA LYS A 282 0.54 26.14 -9.47
C LYS A 282 2.01 25.87 -9.81
N PRO A 283 2.80 25.29 -8.92
CA PRO A 283 4.18 24.91 -9.23
C PRO A 283 4.24 23.85 -10.34
N VAL A 284 5.39 23.76 -11.01
CA VAL A 284 5.73 22.72 -11.97
C VAL A 284 7.02 22.05 -11.52
N TYR A 285 6.94 20.80 -11.11
CA TYR A 285 8.10 20.03 -10.65
C TYR A 285 8.75 19.28 -11.82
N SER A 286 10.06 19.38 -11.91
CA SER A 286 10.86 18.62 -12.87
C SER A 286 11.56 17.45 -12.17
N PHE A 287 11.13 16.23 -12.41
CA PHE A 287 11.80 15.03 -11.88
C PHE A 287 13.25 14.91 -12.39
N LYS A 288 13.54 15.41 -13.59
CA LYS A 288 14.90 15.44 -14.14
C LYS A 288 15.83 16.38 -13.37
N GLU A 289 15.31 17.54 -12.97
CA GLU A 289 16.08 18.54 -12.20
C GLU A 289 15.93 18.37 -10.68
N GLY A 290 14.95 17.58 -10.25
CA GLY A 290 14.66 17.33 -8.85
C GLY A 290 14.20 18.57 -8.07
N ARG A 291 13.51 19.51 -8.73
CA ARG A 291 13.01 20.75 -8.13
C ARG A 291 11.85 21.37 -8.89
N ARG A 292 11.18 22.30 -8.28
CA ARG A 292 10.21 23.17 -8.97
C ARG A 292 10.96 24.12 -9.90
N THR A 293 10.57 24.15 -11.16
CA THR A 293 11.27 24.92 -12.21
C THR A 293 10.45 26.10 -12.75
N ALA A 294 9.13 26.08 -12.57
CA ALA A 294 8.23 27.11 -13.03
C ALA A 294 6.95 27.14 -12.16
N SER A 295 6.08 28.10 -12.44
CA SER A 295 4.68 28.08 -12.02
C SER A 295 3.76 28.34 -13.22
N LYS A 296 2.48 27.98 -13.07
CA LYS A 296 1.44 28.22 -14.06
C LYS A 296 0.17 28.72 -13.38
N PRO A 297 -0.48 29.77 -13.92
CA PRO A 297 -1.76 30.20 -13.38
C PRO A 297 -2.82 29.13 -13.62
N VAL A 298 -3.55 28.77 -12.58
CA VAL A 298 -4.63 27.78 -12.60
C VAL A 298 -5.81 28.33 -11.82
N LYS A 299 -7.03 28.15 -12.35
CA LYS A 299 -8.28 28.56 -11.71
C LYS A 299 -9.33 27.48 -11.86
N LEU A 300 -10.10 27.25 -10.81
CA LEU A 300 -11.24 26.32 -10.84
C LEU A 300 -12.51 27.10 -11.21
N GLU A 301 -13.08 26.79 -12.38
CA GLU A 301 -14.31 27.41 -12.81
C GLU A 301 -15.53 26.94 -11.99
N PRO A 302 -16.62 27.73 -11.90
CA PRO A 302 -17.76 27.41 -11.04
C PRO A 302 -18.43 26.06 -11.33
N ASP A 303 -18.39 25.62 -12.59
CA ASP A 303 -18.97 24.35 -13.07
C ASP A 303 -17.97 23.19 -13.12
N GLN A 304 -16.76 23.39 -12.64
CA GLN A 304 -15.72 22.34 -12.57
C GLN A 304 -15.60 21.71 -11.20
N ILE A 305 -15.23 20.44 -11.20
CA ILE A 305 -14.81 19.67 -10.02
C ILE A 305 -13.29 19.49 -10.10
N LEU A 306 -12.59 19.80 -9.02
CA LEU A 306 -11.17 19.56 -8.88
C LEU A 306 -10.92 18.06 -8.72
N LEU A 307 -10.15 17.47 -9.62
CA LEU A 307 -9.80 16.05 -9.62
C LEU A 307 -8.35 15.86 -9.21
N LEU A 308 -8.13 15.01 -8.21
CA LEU A 308 -6.82 14.73 -7.63
C LEU A 308 -6.57 13.22 -7.60
N ASP A 309 -5.59 12.78 -8.41
CA ASP A 309 -5.06 11.40 -8.39
C ASP A 309 -3.75 11.41 -7.60
N CYS A 310 -3.72 10.77 -6.44
CA CYS A 310 -2.56 10.80 -5.55
C CYS A 310 -2.51 9.62 -4.58
N LEU A 311 -1.33 9.40 -3.98
CA LEU A 311 -1.16 8.38 -2.94
C LEU A 311 -1.89 8.78 -1.66
N HIS A 312 -1.73 10.02 -1.22
CA HIS A 312 -2.09 10.51 0.10
C HIS A 312 -3.41 11.31 0.13
N GLY A 313 -4.35 11.07 -0.80
CA GLY A 313 -5.62 11.81 -0.87
C GLY A 313 -6.55 11.66 0.33
N LEU A 314 -6.27 10.69 1.21
CA LEU A 314 -6.98 10.50 2.48
C LEU A 314 -6.24 11.12 3.67
N TYR A 315 -5.04 11.68 3.48
CA TYR A 315 -4.20 12.23 4.54
C TYR A 315 -4.78 13.56 5.07
N PRO A 316 -5.24 13.63 6.34
CA PRO A 316 -6.04 14.75 6.85
C PRO A 316 -5.36 16.13 6.72
N PRO A 317 -4.04 16.29 6.95
CA PRO A 317 -3.41 17.61 6.85
C PRO A 317 -3.53 18.25 5.46
N ILE A 318 -3.66 17.47 4.38
CA ILE A 318 -3.84 18.03 3.03
C ILE A 318 -5.16 18.79 2.90
N THR A 319 -6.21 18.33 3.59
CA THR A 319 -7.55 18.93 3.51
C THR A 319 -7.96 19.65 4.79
N GLU A 320 -7.02 20.02 5.63
CA GLU A 320 -7.30 20.73 6.88
C GLU A 320 -8.05 22.04 6.64
N GLY A 321 -9.18 22.21 7.33
CA GLY A 321 -10.03 23.38 7.18
C GLY A 321 -10.84 23.46 5.88
N ILE A 322 -10.88 22.37 5.08
CA ILE A 322 -11.76 22.24 3.90
C ILE A 322 -12.98 21.41 4.30
N ASP A 323 -14.17 21.90 3.99
CA ASP A 323 -15.43 21.23 4.29
C ASP A 323 -15.49 19.84 3.63
N ALA A 324 -15.66 18.81 4.46
CA ALA A 324 -15.74 17.42 4.01
C ALA A 324 -16.95 17.17 3.07
N SER A 325 -18.03 17.94 3.20
CA SER A 325 -19.20 17.83 2.34
C SER A 325 -18.92 18.23 0.89
N THR A 326 -17.88 19.03 0.63
CA THR A 326 -17.43 19.41 -0.71
C THR A 326 -16.57 18.37 -1.41
N GLN A 327 -16.24 17.27 -0.72
CA GLN A 327 -15.27 16.28 -1.17
C GLN A 327 -15.95 14.92 -1.42
N PHE A 328 -15.50 14.22 -2.46
CA PHE A 328 -15.75 12.80 -2.67
C PHE A 328 -14.42 12.06 -2.71
N LYS A 329 -14.26 11.04 -1.88
CA LYS A 329 -13.02 10.29 -1.72
C LYS A 329 -13.20 8.85 -2.18
N LEU A 330 -12.52 8.47 -3.27
CA LEU A 330 -12.44 7.10 -3.74
C LEU A 330 -11.11 6.48 -3.29
N TYR A 331 -11.16 5.28 -2.76
CA TYR A 331 -9.98 4.48 -2.42
C TYR A 331 -9.89 3.26 -3.32
N ILE A 332 -8.70 2.97 -3.85
CA ILE A 332 -8.43 1.77 -4.63
C ILE A 332 -7.23 1.00 -4.08
N GLU A 333 -7.40 -0.30 -3.89
CA GLU A 333 -6.37 -1.23 -3.42
C GLU A 333 -6.51 -2.58 -4.14
N THR A 334 -5.41 -3.34 -4.24
CA THR A 334 -5.42 -4.71 -4.78
C THR A 334 -5.94 -5.69 -3.73
N GLN A 335 -7.25 -5.75 -3.55
CA GLN A 335 -7.89 -6.56 -2.50
C GLN A 335 -8.34 -7.95 -3.01
N ASN A 336 -7.63 -8.53 -3.96
CA ASN A 336 -7.91 -9.89 -4.41
C ASN A 336 -7.39 -10.91 -3.39
N VAL A 337 -8.28 -11.73 -2.84
CA VAL A 337 -7.93 -12.76 -1.85
C VAL A 337 -7.54 -14.04 -2.57
N LEU A 338 -6.28 -14.41 -2.47
CA LEU A 338 -5.69 -15.61 -3.06
C LEU A 338 -4.86 -16.33 -2.00
N TYR A 339 -5.11 -17.62 -1.79
CA TYR A 339 -4.32 -18.46 -0.89
C TYR A 339 -3.25 -19.24 -1.64
N GLU A 340 -2.13 -19.49 -1.02
CA GLU A 340 -1.11 -20.43 -1.50
C GLU A 340 -1.68 -21.86 -1.43
N GLY A 341 -1.16 -22.76 -2.24
CA GLY A 341 -1.60 -24.18 -2.26
C GLY A 341 -3.05 -24.35 -2.72
N ASP A 342 -3.80 -25.12 -1.96
CA ASP A 342 -5.21 -25.49 -2.21
C ASP A 342 -6.23 -24.57 -1.52
N GLY A 343 -5.77 -23.60 -0.72
CA GLY A 343 -6.62 -22.71 0.08
C GLY A 343 -7.21 -23.43 1.31
N GLY A 344 -6.57 -24.49 1.77
CA GLY A 344 -6.95 -25.24 2.95
C GLY A 344 -6.53 -24.57 4.27
N LYS A 345 -6.90 -25.23 5.39
CA LYS A 345 -6.51 -24.76 6.71
C LYS A 345 -4.98 -24.80 6.87
N GLY A 346 -4.38 -23.64 7.04
CA GLY A 346 -2.94 -23.44 7.19
C GLY A 346 -2.21 -22.99 5.94
N ASP A 347 -2.89 -22.81 4.81
CA ASP A 347 -2.34 -22.13 3.65
C ASP A 347 -2.34 -20.62 3.88
N ARG A 348 -1.27 -19.95 3.46
CA ARG A 348 -1.10 -18.50 3.65
C ARG A 348 -1.85 -17.73 2.60
N MET A 349 -2.35 -16.57 2.99
CA MET A 349 -2.92 -15.61 2.05
C MET A 349 -1.80 -14.83 1.35
N THR A 350 -1.86 -14.74 0.01
CA THR A 350 -0.97 -13.87 -0.77
C THR A 350 -1.17 -12.41 -0.36
N ARG A 351 -0.08 -11.70 -0.11
CA ARG A 351 -0.14 -10.30 0.34
C ARG A 351 -0.53 -9.38 -0.81
N PHE A 352 -1.42 -8.45 -0.55
CA PHE A 352 -1.79 -7.40 -1.51
C PHE A 352 -0.57 -6.57 -1.93
N THR A 353 0.33 -6.31 -0.99
CA THR A 353 1.56 -5.56 -1.24
C THR A 353 2.51 -6.30 -2.20
N ASP A 354 2.53 -7.64 -2.21
CA ASP A 354 3.41 -8.40 -3.11
C ASP A 354 2.94 -8.31 -4.56
N VAL A 355 1.64 -8.39 -4.80
CA VAL A 355 1.06 -8.17 -6.15
C VAL A 355 1.39 -6.77 -6.65
N ARG A 356 1.30 -5.75 -5.78
CA ARG A 356 1.63 -4.37 -6.14
C ARG A 356 3.13 -4.16 -6.36
N LEU A 357 3.97 -4.83 -5.58
CA LEU A 357 5.43 -4.83 -5.80
C LEU A 357 5.78 -5.42 -7.17
N ILE A 358 5.19 -6.57 -7.55
CA ILE A 358 5.39 -7.19 -8.86
C ILE A 358 4.93 -6.23 -9.97
N ARG A 359 3.75 -5.64 -9.84
CA ARG A 359 3.26 -4.63 -10.79
C ARG A 359 4.22 -3.44 -10.90
N ARG A 360 4.73 -2.91 -9.77
CA ARG A 360 5.65 -1.77 -9.75
C ARG A 360 6.99 -2.11 -10.39
N MET A 361 7.57 -3.27 -10.06
CA MET A 361 8.82 -3.70 -10.68
C MET A 361 8.71 -3.71 -12.22
N LEU A 362 7.64 -4.27 -12.76
CA LEU A 362 7.44 -4.33 -14.20
C LEU A 362 7.24 -2.95 -14.81
N ARG A 363 6.34 -2.13 -14.26
CA ARG A 363 6.09 -0.77 -14.73
C ARG A 363 7.35 0.09 -14.70
N ASP A 364 8.08 0.08 -13.59
CA ASP A 364 9.26 0.92 -13.40
C ASP A 364 10.39 0.49 -14.34
N THR A 365 10.49 -0.82 -14.66
CA THR A 365 11.41 -1.31 -15.69
C THR A 365 11.02 -0.88 -17.11
N LEU A 366 9.73 -0.97 -17.45
CA LEU A 366 9.27 -0.67 -18.82
C LEU A 366 9.21 0.84 -19.11
N HIS A 367 8.90 1.68 -18.11
CA HIS A 367 8.55 3.08 -18.33
C HIS A 367 9.44 4.09 -17.59
N ARG A 368 10.24 3.66 -16.61
CA ARG A 368 11.02 4.57 -15.75
C ARG A 368 12.51 4.28 -15.72
N ASN A 369 12.96 3.31 -16.51
CA ASN A 369 14.36 2.86 -16.53
C ASN A 369 14.92 2.54 -15.14
N HIS A 370 14.09 1.95 -14.28
CA HIS A 370 14.44 1.59 -12.90
C HIS A 370 14.49 0.07 -12.75
N SER A 371 15.59 -0.46 -12.21
CA SER A 371 15.75 -1.91 -12.11
C SER A 371 14.81 -2.53 -11.07
N PRO A 372 14.36 -3.78 -11.25
CA PRO A 372 13.56 -4.49 -10.27
C PRO A 372 14.23 -4.61 -8.89
N LEU A 373 15.56 -4.75 -8.86
CA LEU A 373 16.34 -4.78 -7.62
C LEU A 373 16.16 -3.47 -6.83
N LEU A 374 16.35 -2.33 -7.48
CA LEU A 374 16.18 -1.03 -6.84
C LEU A 374 14.73 -0.83 -6.36
N THR A 375 13.74 -1.30 -7.11
CA THR A 375 12.33 -1.27 -6.68
C THR A 375 12.11 -2.09 -5.40
N ILE A 376 12.71 -3.28 -5.30
CA ILE A 376 12.62 -4.11 -4.07
C ILE A 376 13.32 -3.43 -2.89
N LEU A 377 14.49 -2.83 -3.12
CA LEU A 377 15.24 -2.09 -2.09
C LEU A 377 14.46 -0.88 -1.58
N HIS A 378 13.85 -0.10 -2.48
CA HIS A 378 13.06 1.08 -2.15
C HIS A 378 11.71 0.75 -1.46
N TRP A 379 11.22 -0.49 -1.59
CA TRP A 379 9.85 -0.86 -1.17
C TRP A 379 9.57 -0.66 0.33
N HIS A 380 10.59 -0.62 1.18
CA HIS A 380 10.41 -0.32 2.60
C HIS A 380 9.89 1.10 2.85
N TYR A 381 10.30 2.09 2.02
CA TYR A 381 9.75 3.45 2.06
C TYR A 381 8.27 3.46 1.64
N VAL A 382 7.95 2.74 0.55
CA VAL A 382 6.56 2.57 0.10
C VAL A 382 5.71 2.01 1.24
N ARG A 383 6.16 0.91 1.87
CA ARG A 383 5.40 0.31 2.98
C ARG A 383 5.25 1.22 4.18
N ASN A 384 6.29 1.94 4.56
CA ASN A 384 6.22 2.86 5.69
C ASN A 384 5.22 4.00 5.44
N GLY A 385 5.23 4.62 4.25
CA GLY A 385 4.26 5.63 3.86
C GLY A 385 2.83 5.11 3.83
N GLU A 386 2.62 3.92 3.26
CA GLU A 386 1.31 3.27 3.19
C GLU A 386 0.72 2.98 4.57
N LEU A 387 1.53 2.42 5.46
CA LEU A 387 1.11 2.06 6.83
C LEU A 387 0.90 3.28 7.72
N PHE A 388 1.49 4.42 7.38
CA PHE A 388 1.32 5.68 8.09
C PHE A 388 0.08 6.45 7.64
N SER A 389 -0.04 6.71 6.34
CA SER A 389 -0.90 7.78 5.79
C SER A 389 -1.91 7.31 4.73
N ILE A 390 -1.96 6.02 4.39
CA ILE A 390 -2.86 5.51 3.35
C ILE A 390 -3.79 4.43 3.92
N ILE A 391 -3.24 3.27 4.30
CA ILE A 391 -4.02 2.10 4.72
C ILE A 391 -4.85 2.36 6.00
N PRO A 392 -4.30 2.98 7.06
CA PRO A 392 -5.09 3.26 8.26
C PRO A 392 -6.24 4.24 8.05
N LEU A 393 -6.19 5.02 6.97
CA LEU A 393 -7.16 6.06 6.63
C LEU A 393 -8.19 5.61 5.59
N GLN A 394 -8.13 4.37 5.09
CA GLN A 394 -9.04 3.87 4.05
C GLN A 394 -10.53 3.98 4.42
N GLY A 395 -10.86 3.93 5.70
CA GLY A 395 -12.23 4.12 6.19
C GLY A 395 -12.79 5.54 5.99
N LEU A 396 -11.96 6.53 5.61
CA LEU A 396 -12.40 7.88 5.23
C LEU A 396 -12.96 7.95 3.81
N ALA A 397 -12.81 6.88 3.01
CA ALA A 397 -13.28 6.87 1.64
C ALA A 397 -14.81 6.71 1.55
N ASP A 398 -15.44 7.44 0.64
CA ASP A 398 -16.86 7.32 0.31
C ASP A 398 -17.16 6.05 -0.51
N HIS A 399 -16.15 5.57 -1.26
CA HIS A 399 -16.23 4.34 -2.02
C HIS A 399 -14.86 3.67 -2.14
N CYS A 400 -14.85 2.33 -1.99
CA CYS A 400 -13.65 1.51 -2.17
C CYS A 400 -13.80 0.63 -3.42
N VAL A 401 -12.74 0.59 -4.23
CA VAL A 401 -12.65 -0.21 -5.45
C VAL A 401 -11.57 -1.28 -5.27
N ASN A 402 -11.87 -2.53 -5.62
CA ASN A 402 -10.84 -3.56 -5.73
C ASN A 402 -10.15 -3.46 -7.09
N GLY A 403 -8.88 -3.04 -7.09
CA GLY A 403 -8.01 -2.95 -8.26
C GLY A 403 -7.13 -4.20 -8.47
N GLY A 404 -7.34 -5.27 -7.70
CA GLY A 404 -6.64 -6.55 -7.82
C GLY A 404 -7.52 -7.61 -8.46
N PHE A 405 -6.93 -8.41 -9.33
CA PHE A 405 -7.66 -9.42 -10.12
C PHE A 405 -7.03 -10.79 -9.97
N PRO A 406 -7.82 -11.88 -10.03
CA PRO A 406 -7.29 -13.26 -10.00
C PRO A 406 -6.26 -13.53 -11.10
N PHE A 407 -6.38 -12.87 -12.25
CA PHE A 407 -5.50 -13.05 -13.40
C PHE A 407 -4.21 -12.20 -13.35
N ASP A 408 -3.99 -11.38 -12.32
CA ASP A 408 -2.79 -10.55 -12.20
C ASP A 408 -1.51 -11.39 -12.26
N LEU A 409 -1.39 -12.39 -11.41
CA LEU A 409 -0.19 -13.21 -11.33
C LEU A 409 0.06 -14.03 -12.61
N PRO A 410 -0.93 -14.73 -13.20
CA PRO A 410 -0.77 -15.36 -14.51
C PRO A 410 -0.31 -14.40 -15.63
N ALA A 411 -0.77 -13.15 -15.61
CA ALA A 411 -0.41 -12.16 -16.61
C ALA A 411 0.99 -11.54 -16.37
N LEU A 412 1.38 -11.36 -15.10
CA LEU A 412 2.67 -10.75 -14.73
C LEU A 412 3.84 -11.74 -14.84
N ARG A 413 3.63 -12.99 -14.44
CA ARG A 413 4.68 -14.02 -14.35
C ARG A 413 5.60 -14.11 -15.59
N PRO A 414 5.09 -14.13 -16.85
CA PRO A 414 5.94 -14.34 -18.02
C PRO A 414 6.98 -13.24 -18.26
N PHE A 415 6.84 -12.09 -17.61
CA PHE A 415 7.82 -11.01 -17.69
C PHE A 415 8.97 -11.19 -16.69
N PHE A 416 8.74 -11.94 -15.62
CA PHE A 416 9.73 -12.14 -14.55
C PHE A 416 10.48 -13.46 -14.66
N MET A 417 9.84 -14.50 -15.18
CA MET A 417 10.34 -15.88 -15.17
C MET A 417 10.68 -16.34 -16.58
N GLY A 418 11.67 -17.24 -16.69
CA GLY A 418 12.11 -17.80 -17.96
C GLY A 418 13.16 -16.96 -18.67
N GLU A 419 13.39 -17.25 -19.96
CA GLU A 419 14.39 -16.54 -20.76
C GLU A 419 14.01 -15.06 -20.94
N GLY A 420 14.96 -14.17 -20.63
CA GLY A 420 14.72 -12.72 -20.61
C GLY A 420 13.80 -12.24 -19.51
N GLY A 421 13.60 -13.01 -18.43
CA GLY A 421 12.89 -12.59 -17.23
C GLY A 421 13.66 -11.52 -16.46
N ILE A 422 12.92 -10.59 -15.84
CA ILE A 422 13.52 -9.43 -15.16
C ILE A 422 13.67 -9.64 -13.64
N LEU A 423 13.32 -10.82 -13.10
CA LEU A 423 13.46 -11.08 -11.67
C LEU A 423 14.94 -10.97 -11.27
N PRO A 424 15.30 -10.23 -10.20
CA PRO A 424 16.66 -10.18 -9.69
C PRO A 424 17.22 -11.56 -9.34
N LYS A 425 18.54 -11.69 -9.32
CA LYS A 425 19.20 -12.91 -8.86
C LYS A 425 19.41 -12.84 -7.36
N GLU A 426 19.47 -13.99 -6.70
CA GLU A 426 19.69 -14.07 -5.25
C GLU A 426 21.01 -13.42 -4.82
N ASP A 427 22.07 -13.61 -5.62
CA ASP A 427 23.41 -13.04 -5.39
C ASP A 427 23.42 -11.50 -5.42
N ASP A 428 22.47 -10.87 -6.10
CA ASP A 428 22.35 -9.40 -6.13
C ASP A 428 22.14 -8.83 -4.72
N PHE A 429 21.49 -9.57 -3.82
CA PHE A 429 21.23 -9.15 -2.43
C PHE A 429 22.43 -9.36 -1.51
N SER A 430 23.45 -10.11 -1.90
CA SER A 430 24.67 -10.29 -1.10
C SER A 430 25.44 -8.99 -0.91
N THR A 431 25.36 -8.07 -1.88
CA THR A 431 25.97 -6.75 -1.84
C THR A 431 25.28 -5.79 -0.85
N TYR A 432 24.03 -6.08 -0.52
CA TYR A 432 23.16 -5.23 0.32
C TYR A 432 22.80 -5.90 1.64
N ARG A 433 23.79 -6.42 2.37
CA ARG A 433 23.58 -7.20 3.61
C ARG A 433 22.74 -6.48 4.70
N GLY A 434 22.69 -5.16 4.71
CA GLY A 434 21.85 -4.39 5.61
C GLY A 434 20.35 -4.43 5.29
N PHE A 435 19.94 -4.97 4.11
CA PHE A 435 18.54 -5.07 3.68
C PHE A 435 17.98 -6.50 3.80
N LEU A 436 18.02 -7.07 4.98
CA LEU A 436 17.37 -8.36 5.23
C LEU A 436 15.88 -8.33 4.81
N ASP A 437 15.20 -7.23 5.07
CA ASP A 437 13.80 -6.98 4.68
C ASP A 437 13.59 -7.04 3.15
N ALA A 438 14.52 -6.52 2.35
CA ALA A 438 14.47 -6.61 0.89
C ALA A 438 14.67 -8.05 0.39
N ARG A 439 15.62 -8.79 0.98
CA ARG A 439 15.85 -10.21 0.68
C ARG A 439 14.62 -11.05 1.00
N ILE A 440 13.99 -10.84 2.16
CA ILE A 440 12.77 -11.55 2.56
C ILE A 440 11.64 -11.27 1.56
N ARG A 441 11.48 -10.03 1.10
CA ARG A 441 10.52 -9.67 0.05
C ARG A 441 10.81 -10.37 -1.27
N PHE A 442 12.06 -10.38 -1.68
CA PHE A 442 12.50 -11.06 -2.89
C PHE A 442 12.15 -12.56 -2.86
N GLU A 443 12.52 -13.27 -1.79
CA GLU A 443 12.23 -14.69 -1.64
C GLU A 443 10.72 -14.99 -1.69
N ARG A 444 9.92 -14.16 -1.06
CA ARG A 444 8.48 -14.30 -1.05
C ARG A 444 7.86 -14.08 -2.45
N VAL A 445 8.29 -13.02 -3.14
CA VAL A 445 7.83 -12.72 -4.51
C VAL A 445 8.29 -13.79 -5.49
N LYS A 446 9.53 -14.27 -5.37
CA LYS A 446 10.07 -15.35 -6.18
C LYS A 446 9.24 -16.63 -6.01
N GLY A 447 9.04 -17.07 -4.75
CA GLY A 447 8.23 -18.27 -4.46
C GLY A 447 6.80 -18.14 -4.98
N LEU A 448 6.18 -16.96 -4.86
CA LEU A 448 4.86 -16.70 -5.41
C LEU A 448 4.84 -16.83 -6.94
N LEU A 449 5.79 -16.24 -7.65
CA LEU A 449 5.89 -16.33 -9.12
C LEU A 449 6.23 -17.75 -9.59
N GLU A 450 7.00 -18.52 -8.83
CA GLU A 450 7.30 -19.92 -9.12
C GLU A 450 6.08 -20.82 -8.96
N SER A 451 5.21 -20.55 -8.01
CA SER A 451 4.02 -21.35 -7.72
C SER A 451 2.87 -21.18 -8.73
N VAL A 452 2.86 -20.08 -9.48
CA VAL A 452 1.78 -19.72 -10.41
C VAL A 452 2.09 -20.20 -11.83
N VAL A 453 1.10 -20.74 -12.55
CA VAL A 453 1.16 -20.97 -13.99
C VAL A 453 0.88 -19.65 -14.72
N GLY A 454 1.85 -19.18 -15.51
CA GLY A 454 1.72 -17.94 -16.30
C GLY A 454 1.08 -18.15 -17.65
N LEU A 455 0.54 -17.10 -18.22
CA LEU A 455 0.31 -17.00 -19.66
C LEU A 455 1.65 -16.94 -20.41
N GLU A 456 1.64 -17.15 -21.70
CA GLU A 456 2.76 -16.79 -22.57
C GLU A 456 2.83 -15.27 -22.76
N LYS A 457 4.04 -14.68 -22.92
CA LYS A 457 4.19 -13.23 -23.19
C LYS A 457 3.31 -12.78 -24.35
N ARG A 458 3.26 -13.57 -25.44
CA ARG A 458 2.43 -13.29 -26.61
C ARG A 458 0.95 -13.18 -26.25
N GLN A 459 0.43 -14.09 -25.41
CA GLN A 459 -0.98 -14.09 -24.99
C GLN A 459 -1.32 -12.86 -24.14
N VAL A 460 -0.33 -12.34 -23.37
CA VAL A 460 -0.52 -11.08 -22.62
C VAL A 460 -0.45 -9.88 -23.57
N GLN A 461 0.40 -9.90 -24.59
CA GLN A 461 0.58 -8.79 -25.53
C GLN A 461 -0.60 -8.62 -26.49
N THR A 462 -1.35 -9.71 -26.78
CA THR A 462 -2.60 -9.65 -27.56
C THR A 462 -3.77 -9.26 -26.67
N TYR A 463 -4.87 -8.80 -27.27
CA TYR A 463 -6.10 -8.42 -26.54
C TYR A 463 -7.10 -9.59 -26.44
N ASP A 464 -6.72 -10.78 -26.86
CA ASP A 464 -7.62 -11.94 -26.94
C ASP A 464 -8.08 -12.41 -25.55
N ILE A 465 -7.16 -12.39 -24.57
CA ILE A 465 -7.45 -12.79 -23.18
C ILE A 465 -7.68 -11.56 -22.30
N ILE A 466 -6.78 -10.58 -22.37
CA ILE A 466 -6.79 -9.38 -21.51
C ILE A 466 -7.06 -8.15 -22.38
N PRO A 467 -8.23 -7.51 -22.24
CA PRO A 467 -8.56 -6.34 -23.07
C PRO A 467 -7.60 -5.16 -22.83
N GLY A 468 -7.52 -4.23 -23.81
CA GLY A 468 -6.62 -3.08 -23.77
C GLY A 468 -6.95 -2.06 -22.67
N GLU A 469 -8.21 -1.99 -22.25
CA GLU A 469 -8.67 -1.10 -21.17
C GLU A 469 -8.57 -1.70 -19.75
N ALA A 470 -8.05 -2.92 -19.61
CA ALA A 470 -7.89 -3.56 -18.31
C ALA A 470 -6.82 -2.84 -17.48
N VAL A 471 -7.06 -2.71 -16.16
CA VAL A 471 -6.13 -2.05 -15.22
C VAL A 471 -4.70 -2.59 -15.29
N ILE A 472 -4.55 -3.90 -15.49
CA ILE A 472 -3.23 -4.55 -15.57
C ILE A 472 -2.38 -4.01 -16.71
N ARG A 473 -3.00 -3.42 -17.75
CA ARG A 473 -2.30 -2.83 -18.90
C ARG A 473 -1.43 -1.63 -18.51
N GLU A 474 -1.75 -0.95 -17.43
CA GLU A 474 -0.88 0.08 -16.83
C GLU A 474 0.52 -0.47 -16.48
N PHE A 475 0.63 -1.77 -16.24
CA PHE A 475 1.86 -2.43 -15.76
C PHE A 475 2.53 -3.29 -16.84
N VAL A 476 1.75 -4.05 -17.61
CA VAL A 476 2.28 -4.97 -18.65
C VAL A 476 2.42 -4.31 -20.02
N GLY A 477 1.95 -3.07 -20.15
CA GLY A 477 1.93 -2.33 -21.42
C GLY A 477 0.71 -2.65 -22.29
N GLY A 478 0.58 -1.91 -23.41
CA GLY A 478 -0.51 -2.07 -24.36
C GLY A 478 -1.85 -1.53 -23.86
N SER A 479 -1.85 -0.52 -22.98
CA SER A 479 -3.07 0.16 -22.58
C SER A 479 -3.68 0.92 -23.75
N THR A 480 -4.98 0.79 -23.99
CA THR A 480 -5.74 1.62 -24.91
C THR A 480 -6.26 2.91 -24.24
N ILE A 481 -6.13 3.00 -22.94
CA ILE A 481 -6.43 4.19 -22.16
C ILE A 481 -5.19 5.09 -22.16
N LYS A 482 -5.37 6.37 -22.51
CA LYS A 482 -4.28 7.36 -22.38
C LYS A 482 -3.95 7.56 -20.92
N ILE A 483 -2.77 7.06 -20.52
CA ILE A 483 -2.25 7.20 -19.17
C ILE A 483 -1.29 8.40 -19.18
N PRO A 484 -1.56 9.49 -18.42
CA PRO A 484 -0.80 10.75 -18.50
C PRO A 484 0.71 10.63 -18.19
N HIS A 485 1.16 9.50 -17.63
CA HIS A 485 2.55 9.28 -17.19
C HIS A 485 3.35 8.35 -18.12
N ASN A 486 2.78 7.91 -19.21
CA ASN A 486 3.41 7.02 -20.20
C ASN A 486 3.76 7.74 -21.53
N GLU A 487 3.79 9.09 -21.51
CA GLU A 487 4.27 9.92 -22.63
C GLU A 487 5.73 10.33 -22.48
#